data_ead9243ca4897f930f2fcae1b1fcf03e
#
_entry.id   ead9243ca4897f930f2fcae1b1fcf03e
#
_cell.length_a   1.000
_cell.length_b   1.000
_cell.length_c   1.000
_cell.angle_alpha   90.00
_cell.angle_beta   90.00
_cell.angle_gamma   90.00
#
_symmetry.space_group_name_H-M   'P 1'
#
loop_
_entity.id
_entity.type
_entity.pdbx_description
1 polymer ?
#
loop_
_entity_poly.entity_id
_entity_poly.type
_entity_poly.pdbx_seq_one_letter_code
_entity_poly.pdbx_strand_id
1 'polypeptide(L)'
;MAKFIQVDEDLQEMFEVKDYKSTIICNLTNSTIEALSKEAGLDDGFRSIFSSIDEIHQHKDNRIYKAIYNGTGALDETLVSMITTRGFDISPESFSYEMDNYAVRVLEGTVTAEDFFVDIYALDKDDDMWDETNWIKANPYLASTEKGLETLRQDAQTAKDMGGSDLRDFITKRLNKWARDEDTQFIDLEKWKECESTKTLEDFRGEACYCGIDLSSGGDLTSIALEFHKDDKFYLYSHSFMPKGRLQEHIESDIAPYDIWVNNELLTVTGGVNEYKN
;
A
#
# COMPACT_ATOMS: atom_id res chain seq x y z
N MET A 1 -18.55 10.44 -16.37
CA MET A 1 -19.37 11.65 -16.50
C MET A 1 -19.29 12.23 -17.90
N ALA A 2 -18.14 12.61 -18.46
CA ALA A 2 -18.01 13.17 -19.80
C ALA A 2 -18.74 12.38 -20.90
N LYS A 3 -18.61 11.05 -20.93
CA LYS A 3 -19.30 10.18 -21.90
C LYS A 3 -20.82 10.24 -21.82
N PHE A 4 -21.42 10.44 -20.66
CA PHE A 4 -22.88 10.60 -20.53
C PHE A 4 -23.33 11.91 -21.15
N ILE A 5 -22.57 13.00 -20.93
CA ILE A 5 -22.84 14.31 -21.55
C ILE A 5 -22.72 14.21 -23.07
N GLN A 6 -21.71 13.52 -23.59
CA GLN A 6 -21.46 13.42 -25.04
C GLN A 6 -22.51 12.61 -25.80
N VAL A 7 -23.33 11.78 -25.15
CA VAL A 7 -24.36 10.95 -25.80
C VAL A 7 -25.80 11.45 -25.58
N ASP A 8 -26.00 12.48 -24.78
CA ASP A 8 -27.28 13.02 -24.42
C ASP A 8 -27.39 14.47 -24.86
N GLU A 9 -28.36 14.77 -25.74
CA GLU A 9 -28.51 16.10 -26.36
C GLU A 9 -28.87 17.18 -25.33
N ASP A 10 -29.72 16.87 -24.34
CA ASP A 10 -30.12 17.82 -23.31
C ASP A 10 -28.92 18.17 -22.39
N LEU A 11 -28.06 17.17 -22.10
CA LEU A 11 -26.84 17.42 -21.32
C LEU A 11 -25.81 18.20 -22.09
N GLN A 12 -25.72 18.04 -23.41
CA GLN A 12 -24.79 18.83 -24.25
C GLN A 12 -25.20 20.32 -24.33
N GLU A 13 -26.47 20.63 -24.25
CA GLU A 13 -26.92 22.03 -24.14
C GLU A 13 -26.52 22.66 -22.80
N MET A 14 -26.51 21.87 -21.71
CA MET A 14 -26.24 22.34 -20.36
C MET A 14 -24.75 22.36 -20.01
N PHE A 15 -23.95 21.48 -20.60
CA PHE A 15 -22.57 21.27 -20.20
C PHE A 15 -21.62 21.22 -21.37
N GLU A 16 -20.49 21.89 -21.24
CA GLU A 16 -19.33 21.81 -22.16
C GLU A 16 -18.27 20.89 -21.56
N VAL A 17 -17.83 19.88 -22.32
CA VAL A 17 -16.73 18.98 -21.92
C VAL A 17 -15.45 19.43 -22.58
N LYS A 18 -14.42 19.75 -21.78
CA LYS A 18 -13.06 20.09 -22.22
C LYS A 18 -12.10 18.95 -21.91
N ASP A 19 -12.05 17.93 -22.76
CA ASP A 19 -11.25 16.71 -22.57
C ASP A 19 -9.77 17.03 -22.32
N TYR A 20 -9.20 18.00 -23.03
CA TYR A 20 -7.78 18.39 -22.90
C TYR A 20 -7.43 19.04 -21.54
N LYS A 21 -8.43 19.49 -20.77
CA LYS A 21 -8.27 20.05 -19.42
C LYS A 21 -8.87 19.16 -18.33
N SER A 22 -9.47 18.02 -18.70
CA SER A 22 -10.25 17.20 -17.76
C SER A 22 -11.31 17.99 -16.98
N THR A 23 -11.94 18.96 -17.67
CA THR A 23 -12.90 19.91 -17.07
C THR A 23 -14.25 19.79 -17.74
N ILE A 24 -15.32 19.86 -16.95
CA ILE A 24 -16.70 20.01 -17.41
C ILE A 24 -17.21 21.35 -16.90
N ILE A 25 -17.79 22.15 -17.79
CA ILE A 25 -18.33 23.48 -17.48
C ILE A 25 -19.85 23.45 -17.61
N CYS A 26 -20.56 23.96 -16.62
CA CYS A 26 -22.01 24.19 -16.72
C CYS A 26 -22.24 25.54 -17.42
N ASN A 27 -22.88 25.52 -18.58
CA ASN A 27 -23.17 26.70 -19.40
C ASN A 27 -24.10 27.71 -18.72
N LEU A 28 -24.93 27.25 -17.75
CA LEU A 28 -25.90 28.08 -17.07
C LEU A 28 -25.30 28.90 -15.92
N THR A 29 -24.35 28.32 -15.21
CA THR A 29 -23.79 28.88 -13.96
C THR A 29 -22.30 29.22 -14.04
N ASN A 30 -21.64 28.80 -15.10
CA ASN A 30 -20.18 28.76 -15.23
C ASN A 30 -19.45 27.97 -14.13
N SER A 31 -20.19 27.09 -13.41
CA SER A 31 -19.57 26.18 -12.46
C SER A 31 -18.74 25.12 -13.19
N THR A 32 -17.66 24.66 -12.59
CA THR A 32 -16.76 23.67 -13.17
C THR A 32 -16.67 22.42 -12.32
N ILE A 33 -16.49 21.28 -12.99
CA ILE A 33 -16.04 20.02 -12.37
C ILE A 33 -14.69 19.71 -12.97
N GLU A 34 -13.68 19.56 -12.13
CA GLU A 34 -12.29 19.36 -12.56
C GLU A 34 -11.72 18.11 -11.90
N ALA A 35 -11.01 17.28 -12.68
CA ALA A 35 -10.23 16.17 -12.16
C ALA A 35 -8.81 16.66 -11.87
N LEU A 36 -8.41 16.57 -10.60
CA LEU A 36 -7.07 16.97 -10.14
C LEU A 36 -6.16 15.73 -10.13
N SER A 37 -4.91 15.88 -10.59
CA SER A 37 -3.90 14.83 -10.45
C SER A 37 -3.14 14.98 -9.14
N LYS A 38 -2.54 13.90 -8.64
CA LYS A 38 -1.65 13.92 -7.45
C LYS A 38 -0.48 14.89 -7.58
N GLU A 39 -0.06 15.18 -8.82
CA GLU A 39 1.09 16.05 -9.14
C GLU A 39 0.66 17.50 -9.40
N ALA A 40 -0.64 17.74 -9.57
CA ALA A 40 -1.12 19.11 -9.67
C ALA A 40 -0.89 19.79 -8.31
N GLY A 41 0.07 20.71 -8.26
CA GLY A 41 0.23 21.58 -7.11
C GLY A 41 -1.09 22.32 -6.90
N LEU A 42 -1.81 21.98 -5.82
CA LEU A 42 -2.93 22.79 -5.40
C LEU A 42 -2.35 24.06 -4.79
N ASP A 43 -2.51 25.16 -5.50
CA ASP A 43 -2.14 26.47 -4.98
C ASP A 43 -3.00 26.82 -3.76
N ASP A 44 -2.42 27.51 -2.81
CA ASP A 44 -3.15 28.10 -1.69
C ASP A 44 -4.28 28.98 -2.22
N GLY A 45 -5.52 28.64 -1.84
CA GLY A 45 -6.71 29.37 -2.29
C GLY A 45 -7.65 28.60 -3.21
N PHE A 46 -7.38 27.31 -3.45
CA PHE A 46 -8.35 26.42 -4.10
C PHE A 46 -9.65 26.41 -3.30
N ARG A 47 -10.76 26.73 -3.96
CA ARG A 47 -12.09 26.80 -3.35
C ARG A 47 -13.05 25.90 -4.10
N SER A 48 -13.54 24.89 -3.43
CA SER A 48 -14.53 23.97 -3.98
C SER A 48 -15.71 23.81 -3.03
N ILE A 49 -16.93 23.87 -3.58
CA ILE A 49 -18.15 23.56 -2.86
C ILE A 49 -18.23 22.07 -2.54
N PHE A 50 -17.78 21.22 -3.49
CA PHE A 50 -17.72 19.79 -3.33
C PHE A 50 -16.37 19.28 -3.81
N SER A 51 -15.69 18.51 -2.97
CA SER A 51 -14.47 17.80 -3.34
C SER A 51 -14.60 16.32 -2.99
N SER A 52 -14.20 15.44 -3.91
CA SER A 52 -14.07 14.01 -3.66
C SER A 52 -12.61 13.62 -3.77
N ILE A 53 -12.04 13.12 -2.68
CA ILE A 53 -10.66 12.60 -2.61
C ILE A 53 -10.78 11.08 -2.61
N ASP A 54 -10.33 10.48 -3.70
CA ASP A 54 -10.40 9.04 -3.92
C ASP A 54 -9.08 8.36 -3.55
N GLU A 55 -9.16 7.11 -3.07
CA GLU A 55 -8.02 6.26 -2.74
C GLU A 55 -7.00 6.93 -1.81
N ILE A 56 -7.48 7.52 -0.70
CA ILE A 56 -6.58 8.24 0.23
C ILE A 56 -5.46 7.37 0.79
N HIS A 57 -5.62 6.03 0.82
CA HIS A 57 -4.56 5.10 1.22
C HIS A 57 -3.35 5.10 0.28
N GLN A 58 -3.49 5.65 -0.95
CA GLN A 58 -2.39 5.81 -1.90
C GLN A 58 -1.74 7.21 -1.83
N HIS A 59 -2.27 8.13 -1.02
CA HIS A 59 -1.69 9.45 -0.84
C HIS A 59 -0.52 9.37 0.14
N LYS A 60 0.65 9.84 -0.27
CA LYS A 60 1.87 9.84 0.58
C LYS A 60 1.73 10.70 1.83
N ASP A 61 0.93 11.77 1.73
CA ASP A 61 0.76 12.76 2.79
C ASP A 61 -0.61 13.45 2.69
N ASN A 62 -0.87 14.35 3.63
CA ASN A 62 -2.15 15.06 3.74
C ASN A 62 -2.20 16.41 2.98
N ARG A 63 -1.23 16.74 2.12
CA ARG A 63 -1.15 18.07 1.46
C ARG A 63 -2.38 18.39 0.63
N ILE A 64 -2.85 17.42 -0.19
CA ILE A 64 -4.05 17.62 -1.02
C ILE A 64 -5.29 17.82 -0.14
N TYR A 65 -5.47 17.00 0.87
CA TYR A 65 -6.56 17.16 1.83
C TYR A 65 -6.52 18.52 2.49
N LYS A 66 -5.36 18.95 3.02
CA LYS A 66 -5.21 20.24 3.69
C LYS A 66 -5.46 21.42 2.76
N ALA A 67 -4.98 21.36 1.52
CA ALA A 67 -5.22 22.43 0.53
C ALA A 67 -6.72 22.58 0.23
N ILE A 68 -7.43 21.47 0.06
CA ILE A 68 -8.89 21.46 -0.14
C ILE A 68 -9.59 21.95 1.11
N TYR A 69 -9.30 21.37 2.27
CA TYR A 69 -9.96 21.68 3.53
C TYR A 69 -9.78 23.15 3.93
N ASN A 70 -8.57 23.70 3.81
CA ASN A 70 -8.32 25.12 4.09
C ASN A 70 -9.11 26.06 3.17
N GLY A 71 -9.40 25.63 1.95
CA GLY A 71 -10.21 26.40 1.01
C GLY A 71 -11.69 26.47 1.36
N THR A 72 -12.20 25.53 2.18
CA THR A 72 -13.62 25.49 2.58
C THR A 72 -14.03 26.65 3.49
N GLY A 73 -13.12 27.13 4.33
CA GLY A 73 -13.40 28.18 5.33
C GLY A 73 -13.86 29.53 4.76
N ALA A 74 -13.78 29.72 3.43
CA ALA A 74 -14.24 30.91 2.75
C ALA A 74 -15.66 30.76 2.10
N LEU A 75 -16.31 29.62 2.30
CA LEU A 75 -17.58 29.26 1.68
C LEU A 75 -18.59 28.91 2.78
N ASP A 76 -19.87 29.23 2.54
CA ASP A 76 -20.93 29.03 3.52
C ASP A 76 -21.29 27.55 3.69
N GLU A 77 -21.30 26.80 2.59
CA GLU A 77 -21.61 25.36 2.57
C GLU A 77 -20.62 24.61 1.70
N THR A 78 -20.02 23.57 2.27
CA THR A 78 -19.04 22.75 1.56
C THR A 78 -19.13 21.30 1.99
N LEU A 79 -18.71 20.39 1.09
CA LEU A 79 -18.57 18.97 1.37
C LEU A 79 -17.23 18.46 0.86
N VAL A 80 -16.42 17.89 1.76
CA VAL A 80 -15.22 17.13 1.40
C VAL A 80 -15.49 15.66 1.66
N SER A 81 -15.60 14.89 0.59
CA SER A 81 -15.81 13.44 0.64
C SER A 81 -14.48 12.73 0.44
N MET A 82 -14.18 11.78 1.31
CA MET A 82 -13.02 10.90 1.19
C MET A 82 -13.49 9.46 1.04
N ILE A 83 -13.02 8.79 0.00
CA ILE A 83 -13.39 7.41 -0.30
C ILE A 83 -12.13 6.57 -0.42
N THR A 84 -12.07 5.44 0.26
CA THR A 84 -10.88 4.59 0.23
C THR A 84 -11.17 3.20 0.75
N THR A 85 -10.30 2.27 0.42
CA THR A 85 -10.11 1.05 1.22
C THR A 85 -8.97 1.27 2.23
N ARG A 86 -8.87 0.39 3.20
CA ARG A 86 -7.67 0.27 4.03
C ARG A 86 -6.51 -0.24 3.17
N GLY A 87 -5.30 0.12 3.56
CA GLY A 87 -4.07 -0.23 2.86
C GLY A 87 -3.15 -1.12 3.70
N PHE A 88 -1.87 -0.89 3.55
CA PHE A 88 -0.82 -1.61 4.28
C PHE A 88 0.13 -0.68 5.05
N ASP A 89 0.08 0.63 4.81
CA ASP A 89 0.88 1.60 5.57
C ASP A 89 0.17 1.98 6.87
N ILE A 90 0.59 1.33 7.95
CA ILE A 90 0.11 1.55 9.32
C ILE A 90 1.07 2.43 10.14
N SER A 91 2.01 3.11 9.49
CA SER A 91 2.92 4.01 10.17
C SER A 91 2.18 5.21 10.77
N PRO A 92 2.69 5.81 11.85
CA PRO A 92 2.09 7.01 12.44
C PRO A 92 2.04 8.22 11.48
N GLU A 93 2.89 8.21 10.44
CA GLU A 93 2.97 9.24 9.41
C GLU A 93 1.95 9.04 8.29
N SER A 94 1.32 7.87 8.21
CA SER A 94 0.31 7.56 7.20
C SER A 94 -0.96 8.36 7.43
N PHE A 95 -1.24 9.28 6.52
CA PHE A 95 -2.46 10.10 6.57
C PHE A 95 -3.73 9.24 6.55
N SER A 96 -3.76 8.22 5.74
CA SER A 96 -4.90 7.31 5.62
C SER A 96 -5.14 6.53 6.91
N TYR A 97 -4.07 6.05 7.56
CA TYR A 97 -4.16 5.33 8.83
C TYR A 97 -4.58 6.26 9.99
N GLU A 98 -4.06 7.48 10.03
CA GLU A 98 -4.48 8.51 10.99
C GLU A 98 -5.97 8.83 10.85
N MET A 99 -6.45 8.99 9.61
CA MET A 99 -7.84 9.31 9.31
C MET A 99 -8.78 8.15 9.65
N ASP A 100 -8.41 6.89 9.36
CA ASP A 100 -9.18 5.70 9.75
C ASP A 100 -9.29 5.58 11.27
N ASN A 101 -8.20 5.78 12.00
CA ASN A 101 -8.22 5.80 13.46
C ASN A 101 -9.12 6.89 14.04
N TYR A 102 -9.13 8.08 13.43
CA TYR A 102 -10.04 9.14 13.80
C TYR A 102 -11.49 8.76 13.53
N ALA A 103 -11.77 8.22 12.35
CA ALA A 103 -13.09 7.75 11.93
C ALA A 103 -13.66 6.66 12.88
N VAL A 104 -12.84 5.67 13.24
CA VAL A 104 -13.21 4.63 14.20
C VAL A 104 -13.56 5.23 15.56
N ARG A 105 -12.79 6.18 16.07
CA ARG A 105 -13.04 6.85 17.34
C ARG A 105 -14.33 7.68 17.33
N VAL A 106 -14.71 8.25 16.19
CA VAL A 106 -16.01 8.93 16.02
C VAL A 106 -17.15 7.90 16.07
N LEU A 107 -17.04 6.77 15.36
CA LEU A 107 -18.03 5.69 15.39
C LEU A 107 -18.21 5.07 16.79
N GLU A 108 -17.12 4.93 17.53
CA GLU A 108 -17.13 4.42 18.90
C GLU A 108 -17.64 5.45 19.94
N GLY A 109 -17.86 6.69 19.54
CA GLY A 109 -18.32 7.77 20.39
C GLY A 109 -17.25 8.31 21.37
N THR A 110 -15.97 7.93 21.18
CA THR A 110 -14.84 8.48 21.96
C THR A 110 -14.48 9.91 21.54
N VAL A 111 -14.86 10.30 20.33
CA VAL A 111 -14.73 11.66 19.81
C VAL A 111 -16.09 12.10 19.29
N THR A 112 -16.52 13.30 19.67
CA THR A 112 -17.72 13.93 19.11
C THR A 112 -17.31 14.83 17.96
N ALA A 113 -17.87 14.59 16.77
CA ALA A 113 -17.64 15.37 15.55
C ALA A 113 -18.95 15.42 14.76
N GLU A 114 -19.74 16.47 14.96
CA GLU A 114 -21.08 16.62 14.34
C GLU A 114 -21.00 16.93 12.84
N ASP A 115 -19.88 17.46 12.38
CA ASP A 115 -19.57 17.81 10.98
C ASP A 115 -18.81 16.72 10.22
N PHE A 116 -18.58 15.56 10.85
CA PHE A 116 -17.82 14.45 10.25
C PHE A 116 -18.66 13.17 10.15
N PHE A 117 -19.19 12.90 8.96
CA PHE A 117 -19.90 11.66 8.67
C PHE A 117 -18.92 10.53 8.39
N VAL A 118 -19.16 9.38 9.00
CA VAL A 118 -18.34 8.16 8.83
C VAL A 118 -19.20 6.96 8.53
N ASP A 119 -18.79 6.17 7.54
CA ASP A 119 -19.35 4.86 7.25
C ASP A 119 -18.21 3.90 6.86
N ILE A 120 -18.07 2.79 7.59
CA ILE A 120 -16.96 1.82 7.41
C ILE A 120 -17.54 0.42 7.23
N TYR A 121 -17.31 -0.15 6.06
CA TYR A 121 -17.60 -1.55 5.73
C TYR A 121 -16.31 -2.36 5.79
N ALA A 122 -16.11 -3.10 6.86
CA ALA A 122 -14.88 -3.86 7.12
C ALA A 122 -15.17 -5.10 7.98
N LEU A 123 -14.29 -6.10 7.94
CA LEU A 123 -14.30 -7.16 8.94
C LEU A 123 -13.88 -6.59 10.31
N ASP A 124 -14.48 -7.12 11.36
CA ASP A 124 -14.06 -6.82 12.72
C ASP A 124 -12.67 -7.42 13.01
N LYS A 125 -12.03 -6.92 14.06
CA LYS A 125 -10.66 -7.31 14.41
C LYS A 125 -10.52 -8.81 14.67
N ASP A 126 -11.51 -9.39 15.33
CA ASP A 126 -11.48 -10.78 15.80
C ASP A 126 -12.20 -11.75 14.85
N ASP A 127 -12.72 -11.25 13.72
CA ASP A 127 -13.35 -12.08 12.71
C ASP A 127 -12.32 -12.98 12.01
N ASP A 128 -12.68 -14.26 11.84
CA ASP A 128 -11.93 -15.12 10.92
C ASP A 128 -12.11 -14.63 9.49
N MET A 129 -11.01 -14.23 8.87
CA MET A 129 -10.99 -13.72 7.50
C MET A 129 -11.37 -14.77 6.44
N TRP A 130 -11.31 -16.04 6.78
CA TRP A 130 -11.60 -17.15 5.88
C TRP A 130 -13.04 -17.69 6.03
N ASP A 131 -13.79 -17.20 7.02
CA ASP A 131 -15.20 -17.51 7.19
C ASP A 131 -16.04 -16.59 6.31
N GLU A 132 -16.63 -17.17 5.24
CA GLU A 132 -17.43 -16.42 4.27
C GLU A 132 -18.65 -15.71 4.88
N THR A 133 -19.13 -16.16 6.04
CA THR A 133 -20.26 -15.52 6.73
C THR A 133 -19.92 -14.12 7.25
N ASN A 134 -18.63 -13.83 7.45
CA ASN A 134 -18.15 -12.52 7.86
C ASN A 134 -18.01 -11.54 6.68
N TRP A 135 -17.88 -12.03 5.44
CA TRP A 135 -17.55 -11.18 4.28
C TRP A 135 -18.62 -10.14 3.95
N ILE A 136 -19.87 -10.37 4.37
CA ILE A 136 -20.96 -9.41 4.19
C ILE A 136 -20.71 -8.09 4.92
N LYS A 137 -19.93 -8.09 6.00
CA LYS A 137 -19.57 -6.89 6.75
C LYS A 137 -18.75 -5.89 5.90
N ALA A 138 -17.83 -6.41 5.08
CA ALA A 138 -17.01 -5.61 4.18
C ALA A 138 -17.62 -5.46 2.78
N ASN A 139 -18.50 -6.40 2.37
CA ASN A 139 -19.09 -6.46 1.02
C ASN A 139 -20.61 -6.64 1.07
N PRO A 140 -21.38 -5.69 1.63
CA PRO A 140 -22.80 -5.90 1.88
C PRO A 140 -23.59 -6.17 0.59
N TYR A 141 -23.23 -5.55 -0.53
CA TYR A 141 -23.86 -5.81 -1.82
C TYR A 141 -23.32 -7.06 -2.50
N LEU A 142 -21.99 -7.22 -2.59
CA LEU A 142 -21.39 -8.34 -3.32
C LEU A 142 -21.72 -9.68 -2.65
N ALA A 143 -21.60 -9.76 -1.33
CA ALA A 143 -21.91 -10.97 -0.56
C ALA A 143 -23.40 -11.28 -0.46
N SER A 144 -24.31 -10.35 -0.81
CA SER A 144 -25.75 -10.58 -0.83
C SER A 144 -26.23 -11.33 -2.07
N THR A 145 -25.39 -11.50 -3.09
CA THR A 145 -25.72 -12.21 -4.32
C THR A 145 -24.89 -13.48 -4.47
N GLU A 146 -25.50 -14.57 -5.00
CA GLU A 146 -24.76 -15.83 -5.20
C GLU A 146 -23.55 -15.66 -6.10
N LYS A 147 -23.68 -14.92 -7.20
CA LYS A 147 -22.58 -14.62 -8.10
C LYS A 147 -21.46 -13.83 -7.44
N GLY A 148 -21.82 -12.86 -6.61
CA GLY A 148 -20.86 -12.04 -5.88
C GLY A 148 -20.12 -12.85 -4.82
N LEU A 149 -20.84 -13.73 -4.09
CA LEU A 149 -20.24 -14.61 -3.11
C LEU A 149 -19.29 -15.63 -3.77
N GLU A 150 -19.65 -16.16 -4.94
CA GLU A 150 -18.74 -17.03 -5.71
C GLU A 150 -17.46 -16.28 -6.12
N THR A 151 -17.55 -15.02 -6.53
CA THR A 151 -16.37 -14.18 -6.82
C THR A 151 -15.48 -14.03 -5.59
N LEU A 152 -16.07 -13.75 -4.43
CA LEU A 152 -15.30 -13.64 -3.17
C LEU A 152 -14.62 -14.96 -2.78
N ARG A 153 -15.28 -16.10 -3.01
CA ARG A 153 -14.68 -17.44 -2.78
C ARG A 153 -13.47 -17.67 -3.70
N GLN A 154 -13.57 -17.29 -4.96
CA GLN A 154 -12.46 -17.40 -5.92
C GLN A 154 -11.28 -16.51 -5.52
N ASP A 155 -11.54 -15.26 -5.14
CA ASP A 155 -10.51 -14.35 -4.67
C ASP A 155 -9.84 -14.87 -3.38
N ALA A 156 -10.64 -15.40 -2.43
CA ALA A 156 -10.11 -16.00 -1.21
C ALA A 156 -9.25 -17.24 -1.48
N GLN A 157 -9.66 -18.08 -2.44
CA GLN A 157 -8.87 -19.26 -2.84
C GLN A 157 -7.55 -18.83 -3.50
N THR A 158 -7.59 -17.86 -4.40
CA THR A 158 -6.38 -17.30 -5.03
C THR A 158 -5.42 -16.73 -3.98
N ALA A 159 -5.95 -15.97 -3.01
CA ALA A 159 -5.15 -15.42 -1.93
C ALA A 159 -4.49 -16.51 -1.06
N LYS A 160 -5.17 -17.64 -0.80
CA LYS A 160 -4.61 -18.79 -0.08
C LYS A 160 -3.51 -19.49 -0.88
N ASP A 161 -3.72 -19.66 -2.18
CA ASP A 161 -2.83 -20.46 -3.04
C ASP A 161 -1.57 -19.66 -3.42
N MET A 162 -1.71 -18.37 -3.69
CA MET A 162 -0.62 -17.51 -4.16
C MET A 162 0.10 -16.77 -3.03
N GLY A 163 -0.61 -16.41 -1.96
CA GLY A 163 -0.03 -15.60 -0.88
C GLY A 163 0.41 -14.20 -1.35
N GLY A 164 1.38 -13.62 -0.65
CA GLY A 164 2.05 -12.37 -1.05
C GLY A 164 1.09 -11.22 -1.44
N SER A 165 1.19 -10.72 -2.68
CA SER A 165 0.38 -9.62 -3.19
C SER A 165 -1.11 -9.97 -3.27
N ASP A 166 -1.45 -11.18 -3.66
CA ASP A 166 -2.85 -11.62 -3.79
C ASP A 166 -3.53 -11.71 -2.43
N LEU A 167 -2.83 -12.21 -1.42
CA LEU A 167 -3.32 -12.20 -0.03
C LEU A 167 -3.48 -10.77 0.49
N ARG A 168 -2.51 -9.89 0.23
CA ARG A 168 -2.59 -8.47 0.61
C ARG A 168 -3.80 -7.78 -0.04
N ASP A 169 -4.02 -8.01 -1.33
CA ASP A 169 -5.15 -7.46 -2.07
C ASP A 169 -6.48 -7.99 -1.53
N PHE A 170 -6.57 -9.26 -1.21
CA PHE A 170 -7.76 -9.83 -0.58
C PHE A 170 -8.05 -9.18 0.77
N ILE A 171 -7.04 -9.07 1.65
CA ILE A 171 -7.17 -8.45 2.99
C ILE A 171 -7.61 -6.98 2.86
N THR A 172 -6.99 -6.20 1.98
CA THR A 172 -7.25 -4.76 1.90
C THR A 172 -8.48 -4.41 1.07
N LYS A 173 -8.62 -5.01 -0.13
CA LYS A 173 -9.66 -4.63 -1.10
C LYS A 173 -10.96 -5.39 -0.94
N ARG A 174 -10.91 -6.64 -0.39
CA ARG A 174 -12.12 -7.44 -0.19
C ARG A 174 -12.59 -7.41 1.26
N LEU A 175 -11.69 -7.45 2.20
CA LEU A 175 -12.07 -7.48 3.62
C LEU A 175 -11.97 -6.11 4.30
N ASN A 176 -11.40 -5.13 3.61
CA ASN A 176 -11.17 -3.78 4.10
C ASN A 176 -10.47 -3.77 5.48
N LYS A 177 -9.46 -4.64 5.64
CA LYS A 177 -8.59 -4.69 6.83
C LYS A 177 -7.24 -4.09 6.50
N TRP A 178 -6.58 -3.50 7.48
CA TRP A 178 -5.18 -3.12 7.35
C TRP A 178 -4.33 -4.39 7.22
N ALA A 179 -3.62 -4.51 6.10
CA ALA A 179 -2.68 -5.61 5.93
C ALA A 179 -1.37 -5.26 6.65
N ARG A 180 -0.94 -6.12 7.56
CA ARG A 180 0.35 -6.00 8.23
C ARG A 180 1.38 -6.84 7.49
N ASP A 181 2.65 -6.52 7.64
CA ASP A 181 3.72 -7.35 7.08
C ASP A 181 3.65 -8.78 7.60
N GLU A 182 3.22 -8.97 8.85
CA GLU A 182 2.99 -10.29 9.47
C GLU A 182 1.93 -11.11 8.71
N ASP A 183 0.89 -10.48 8.19
CA ASP A 183 -0.22 -11.15 7.47
C ASP A 183 0.19 -11.59 6.06
N THR A 184 1.25 -10.98 5.50
CA THR A 184 1.70 -11.19 4.12
C THR A 184 3.12 -11.72 4.01
N GLN A 185 3.67 -12.24 5.11
CA GLN A 185 5.01 -12.81 5.12
C GLN A 185 5.14 -13.93 4.09
N PHE A 186 6.19 -13.84 3.27
CA PHE A 186 6.54 -14.87 2.30
C PHE A 186 6.88 -16.22 2.94
N ILE A 187 7.45 -16.17 4.16
CA ILE A 187 7.87 -17.35 4.94
C ILE A 187 7.31 -17.21 6.34
N ASP A 188 6.69 -18.30 6.85
CA ASP A 188 6.34 -18.44 8.25
C ASP A 188 7.61 -18.39 9.12
N LEU A 189 7.73 -17.34 9.94
CA LEU A 189 8.93 -17.11 10.75
C LEU A 189 9.18 -18.21 11.80
N GLU A 190 8.15 -18.89 12.28
CA GLU A 190 8.33 -20.00 13.22
C GLU A 190 8.95 -21.20 12.51
N LYS A 191 8.41 -21.55 11.32
CA LYS A 191 9.00 -22.59 10.46
C LYS A 191 10.41 -22.22 9.98
N TRP A 192 10.65 -20.93 9.68
CA TRP A 192 11.97 -20.46 9.33
C TRP A 192 12.98 -20.66 10.47
N LYS A 193 12.60 -20.36 11.71
CA LYS A 193 13.43 -20.61 12.90
C LYS A 193 13.69 -22.10 13.12
N GLU A 194 12.73 -22.97 12.83
CA GLU A 194 12.95 -24.43 12.91
C GLU A 194 14.00 -24.92 11.90
N CYS A 195 14.26 -24.17 10.84
CA CYS A 195 15.31 -24.47 9.85
C CYS A 195 16.70 -24.00 10.29
N GLU A 196 16.84 -23.36 11.46
CA GLU A 196 18.14 -22.89 11.96
C GLU A 196 19.12 -24.05 12.11
N SER A 197 20.33 -23.85 11.62
CA SER A 197 21.42 -24.84 11.68
C SER A 197 22.64 -24.28 12.41
N THR A 198 23.27 -25.10 13.21
CA THR A 198 24.55 -24.76 13.85
C THR A 198 25.77 -24.98 12.95
N LYS A 199 25.54 -25.53 11.74
CA LYS A 199 26.65 -25.76 10.77
C LYS A 199 27.11 -24.42 10.18
N THR A 200 28.40 -24.31 9.94
CA THR A 200 29.06 -23.17 9.32
C THR A 200 29.55 -23.52 7.91
N LEU A 201 29.97 -22.56 7.13
CA LEU A 201 30.57 -22.80 5.80
C LEU A 201 31.80 -23.73 5.86
N GLU A 202 32.55 -23.73 6.97
CA GLU A 202 33.70 -24.60 7.14
C GLU A 202 33.31 -26.09 7.18
N ASP A 203 32.10 -26.43 7.66
CA ASP A 203 31.60 -27.82 7.70
C ASP A 203 31.29 -28.37 6.30
N PHE A 204 31.29 -27.51 5.29
CA PHE A 204 31.02 -27.85 3.89
C PHE A 204 32.26 -27.68 3.00
N ARG A 205 33.43 -27.47 3.59
CA ARG A 205 34.70 -27.31 2.84
C ARG A 205 35.00 -28.56 2.01
N GLY A 206 35.06 -28.37 0.68
CA GLY A 206 35.29 -29.45 -0.30
C GLY A 206 34.02 -30.14 -0.81
N GLU A 207 32.86 -29.76 -0.30
CA GLU A 207 31.58 -30.24 -0.85
C GLU A 207 31.19 -29.45 -2.11
N ALA A 208 30.41 -30.06 -2.97
CA ALA A 208 29.81 -29.36 -4.10
C ALA A 208 28.65 -28.44 -3.65
N CYS A 209 28.58 -27.26 -4.24
CA CYS A 209 27.46 -26.34 -3.97
C CYS A 209 26.89 -25.74 -5.24
N TYR A 210 25.64 -25.31 -5.16
CA TYR A 210 25.05 -24.40 -6.13
C TYR A 210 25.26 -22.97 -5.66
N CYS A 211 25.67 -22.09 -6.57
CA CYS A 211 25.94 -20.69 -6.26
C CYS A 211 25.03 -19.79 -7.09
N GLY A 212 24.21 -19.00 -6.40
CA GLY A 212 23.42 -17.92 -6.98
C GLY A 212 24.12 -16.59 -6.69
N ILE A 213 24.22 -15.72 -7.68
CA ILE A 213 24.80 -14.38 -7.53
C ILE A 213 23.82 -13.38 -8.14
N ASP A 214 23.44 -12.38 -7.36
CA ASP A 214 22.68 -11.25 -7.79
C ASP A 214 23.55 -9.99 -7.73
N LEU A 215 23.78 -9.38 -8.91
CA LEU A 215 24.63 -8.21 -9.05
C LEU A 215 23.78 -6.95 -9.16
N SER A 216 23.92 -6.08 -8.19
CA SER A 216 23.31 -4.77 -8.23
C SER A 216 23.87 -3.90 -9.34
N SER A 217 23.01 -3.26 -10.11
CA SER A 217 23.39 -2.28 -11.14
C SER A 217 23.15 -0.81 -10.70
N GLY A 218 22.63 -0.55 -9.51
CA GLY A 218 22.25 0.80 -9.16
C GLY A 218 21.99 1.11 -7.70
N GLY A 219 20.98 0.58 -7.08
CA GLY A 219 20.54 0.92 -5.73
C GLY A 219 20.44 -0.25 -4.78
N ASP A 220 20.42 -1.47 -5.28
CA ASP A 220 20.21 -2.67 -4.49
C ASP A 220 21.50 -3.27 -3.93
N LEU A 221 21.34 -4.28 -3.07
CA LEU A 221 22.43 -5.10 -2.56
C LEU A 221 22.97 -6.01 -3.65
N THR A 222 24.30 -6.22 -3.67
CA THR A 222 24.87 -7.38 -4.35
C THR A 222 24.86 -8.55 -3.39
N SER A 223 24.29 -9.69 -3.80
CA SER A 223 24.11 -10.83 -2.90
C SER A 223 24.67 -12.12 -3.51
N ILE A 224 25.22 -12.98 -2.65
CA ILE A 224 25.66 -14.33 -3.00
C ILE A 224 24.90 -15.30 -2.12
N ALA A 225 24.34 -16.35 -2.73
CA ALA A 225 23.73 -17.47 -2.05
C ALA A 225 24.44 -18.76 -2.41
N LEU A 226 24.73 -19.61 -1.42
CA LEU A 226 25.33 -20.93 -1.57
C LEU A 226 24.38 -21.98 -1.01
N GLU A 227 24.06 -22.99 -1.81
CA GLU A 227 23.23 -24.12 -1.41
C GLU A 227 24.05 -25.40 -1.42
N PHE A 228 24.06 -26.11 -0.29
CA PHE A 228 24.70 -27.38 -0.09
C PHE A 228 23.67 -28.47 0.16
N HIS A 229 23.89 -29.65 -0.44
CA HIS A 229 23.06 -30.84 -0.27
C HIS A 229 23.80 -31.86 0.56
N LYS A 230 23.34 -32.16 1.77
CA LYS A 230 23.98 -33.11 2.66
C LYS A 230 22.96 -33.78 3.59
N ASP A 231 23.03 -35.10 3.74
CA ASP A 231 22.19 -35.89 4.65
C ASP A 231 20.68 -35.67 4.42
N ASP A 232 20.23 -35.65 3.15
CA ASP A 232 18.86 -35.37 2.72
C ASP A 232 18.32 -34.00 3.17
N LYS A 233 19.23 -33.06 3.43
CA LYS A 233 18.91 -31.68 3.81
C LYS A 233 19.58 -30.69 2.87
N PHE A 234 18.91 -29.54 2.73
CA PHE A 234 19.45 -28.36 2.05
C PHE A 234 19.99 -27.40 3.10
N TYR A 235 21.20 -26.90 2.91
CA TYR A 235 21.82 -25.89 3.74
C TYR A 235 22.06 -24.66 2.88
N LEU A 236 21.42 -23.55 3.24
CA LEU A 236 21.49 -22.30 2.50
C LEU A 236 22.29 -21.26 3.30
N TYR A 237 23.27 -20.66 2.65
CA TYR A 237 24.03 -19.53 3.15
C TYR A 237 23.88 -18.37 2.19
N SER A 238 23.57 -17.19 2.70
CA SER A 238 23.53 -15.97 1.91
C SER A 238 24.35 -14.88 2.58
N HIS A 239 24.95 -14.03 1.78
CA HIS A 239 25.66 -12.86 2.26
C HIS A 239 25.52 -11.72 1.26
N SER A 240 25.34 -10.51 1.77
CA SER A 240 25.12 -9.33 0.97
C SER A 240 26.22 -8.30 1.14
N PHE A 241 26.42 -7.50 0.10
CA PHE A 241 27.47 -6.50 0.01
C PHE A 241 26.87 -5.17 -0.44
N MET A 242 27.38 -4.06 0.10
CA MET A 242 27.01 -2.71 -0.30
C MET A 242 28.23 -1.79 -0.33
N PRO A 243 28.38 -0.93 -1.35
CA PRO A 243 29.44 0.08 -1.37
C PRO A 243 29.25 1.12 -0.26
N LYS A 244 30.35 1.52 0.40
CA LYS A 244 30.32 2.52 1.48
C LYS A 244 29.64 3.83 1.06
N GLY A 245 29.83 4.27 -0.18
CA GLY A 245 29.23 5.49 -0.70
C GLY A 245 27.71 5.43 -0.85
N ARG A 246 27.12 4.23 -0.83
CA ARG A 246 25.67 4.03 -0.90
C ARG A 246 25.01 3.81 0.46
N LEU A 247 25.76 3.27 1.41
CA LEU A 247 25.22 2.92 2.72
C LEU A 247 24.55 4.11 3.42
N GLN A 248 25.17 5.27 3.40
CA GLN A 248 24.63 6.47 4.05
C GLN A 248 23.34 6.95 3.38
N GLU A 249 23.30 6.90 2.05
CA GLU A 249 22.11 7.26 1.28
C GLU A 249 20.93 6.34 1.63
N HIS A 250 21.17 5.03 1.73
CA HIS A 250 20.14 4.06 2.09
C HIS A 250 19.69 4.14 3.54
N ILE A 251 20.59 4.46 4.48
CA ILE A 251 20.22 4.70 5.89
C ILE A 251 19.25 5.90 6.00
N GLU A 252 19.41 6.92 5.15
CA GLU A 252 18.59 8.13 5.18
C GLU A 252 17.29 8.01 4.37
N SER A 253 17.27 7.18 3.33
CA SER A 253 16.13 7.08 2.40
C SER A 253 15.21 5.87 2.64
N ASP A 254 15.76 4.80 3.18
CA ASP A 254 15.05 3.53 3.29
C ASP A 254 14.60 3.26 4.72
N ILE A 255 13.50 2.51 4.87
CA ILE A 255 12.99 2.08 6.18
C ILE A 255 13.81 0.91 6.74
N ALA A 256 14.74 0.34 5.96
CA ALA A 256 15.50 -0.85 6.33
C ALA A 256 16.69 -0.53 7.28
N PRO A 257 16.94 -1.37 8.29
CA PRO A 257 17.97 -1.13 9.32
C PRO A 257 19.37 -1.55 8.87
N TYR A 258 19.92 -0.91 7.84
CA TYR A 258 21.23 -1.26 7.27
C TYR A 258 22.39 -1.17 8.27
N ASP A 259 22.36 -0.22 9.18
CA ASP A 259 23.34 -0.06 10.26
C ASP A 259 23.35 -1.26 11.21
N ILE A 260 22.16 -1.80 11.55
CA ILE A 260 22.04 -3.01 12.35
C ILE A 260 22.57 -4.22 11.60
N TRP A 261 22.30 -4.34 10.30
CA TRP A 261 22.81 -5.45 9.49
C TRP A 261 24.33 -5.43 9.35
N VAL A 262 24.93 -4.26 9.23
CA VAL A 262 26.39 -4.10 9.21
C VAL A 262 26.99 -4.48 10.57
N ASN A 263 26.41 -4.01 11.68
CA ASN A 263 26.88 -4.30 13.03
C ASN A 263 26.77 -5.78 13.40
N ASN A 264 25.80 -6.49 12.83
CA ASN A 264 25.60 -7.92 13.03
C ASN A 264 26.31 -8.79 11.98
N GLU A 265 27.19 -8.21 11.17
CA GLU A 265 27.95 -8.91 10.12
C GLU A 265 27.07 -9.60 9.06
N LEU A 266 25.81 -9.19 8.93
CA LEU A 266 24.88 -9.68 7.91
C LEU A 266 25.08 -8.97 6.56
N LEU A 267 25.67 -7.78 6.58
CA LEU A 267 25.96 -6.95 5.42
C LEU A 267 27.42 -6.49 5.46
N THR A 268 28.19 -6.79 4.42
CA THR A 268 29.56 -6.29 4.28
C THR A 268 29.58 -4.98 3.51
N VAL A 269 30.13 -3.95 4.12
CA VAL A 269 30.39 -2.67 3.47
C VAL A 269 31.72 -2.75 2.73
N THR A 270 31.69 -2.64 1.41
CA THR A 270 32.89 -2.65 0.57
C THR A 270 33.44 -1.23 0.42
N GLY A 271 34.69 -1.08 -0.03
CA GLY A 271 35.36 0.20 -0.28
C GLY A 271 34.57 1.07 -1.27
N GLY A 272 35.08 2.24 -1.64
CA GLY A 272 34.32 3.21 -2.47
C GLY A 272 33.87 2.66 -3.85
N VAL A 273 32.97 3.38 -4.49
CA VAL A 273 32.28 3.04 -5.78
C VAL A 273 33.22 2.56 -6.91
N ASN A 274 34.51 2.80 -6.80
CA ASN A 274 35.52 2.46 -7.81
C ASN A 274 36.34 1.20 -7.49
N GLU A 275 36.16 0.53 -6.35
CA GLU A 275 36.99 -0.60 -5.94
C GLU A 275 36.49 -1.97 -6.43
N TYR A 276 35.37 -2.02 -7.16
CA TYR A 276 34.89 -3.24 -7.83
C TYR A 276 35.66 -3.64 -9.10
N LYS A 277 36.75 -2.98 -9.41
CA LYS A 277 37.50 -3.21 -10.68
C LYS A 277 38.77 -4.04 -10.54
N ASN A 278 38.97 -4.72 -9.38
CA ASN A 278 40.12 -5.62 -9.27
C ASN A 278 39.69 -7.01 -8.82
#